data_30ffa0ef774f5c79b1bd28325d406c3e
#
_entry.id   30ffa0ef774f5c79b1bd28325d406c3e
#
_cell.length_a   1.000
_cell.length_b   1.000
_cell.length_c   1.000
_cell.angle_alpha   90.00
_cell.angle_beta   90.00
_cell.angle_gamma   90.00
#
_symmetry.space_group_name_H-M   'P 1'
#
loop_
_entity.id
_entity.type
_entity.pdbx_description
1 polymer ?
#
loop_
_entity_poly.entity_id
_entity_poly.type
_entity_poly.pdbx_seq_one_letter_code
_entity_poly.pdbx_strand_id
1 'polypeptide(L)'
;MKHLVIAIAILGFGLSSYSQQTTNSLLSDLNDAITQAPQYDDAKLKSIKDLKVVLARKDNNTADYRFFVYSRLYDEYKIFKYDSAYNYSKKLLEAAYQLNDQSKVNYAKMKQGFILLSSGMFKEAYDSLKRIDISHLSDTSKAEYYSLMARYYYDLADYDNDIYHTPEYNKKGNEYLDSAFNYYDTTNFEYLYFKGLKDIRSNNRPHALINFKKIMSNPNLSYHEIALTASTLSDIYIQNGQIDTATALLVKAAIADIKSSTKETAAIFNLASILFKQGDLKNASTYIERAINDAVFYGARQRKVQVSAILPLIEGEKINRVENQKKTLITYSAIATLLLIALVTLIVIVFRQVAKLKAAEKIIMAANAKQQEINTKLLEANKIKEEYIGYFFNGNSEFFTKIERFKKSVEQKIAERKLEEIKFLVNNINLKKEKEELLKNFDKVFLKLFPNFIDEFNALFAEEDKIKLKDNELLNTDLRIFALIRMGIHDNEKIAQILEYSVNTINTYKTKIKNKSLVPNEDFEHRIMDIKTV
;
A
#
# COMPACT_ATOMS: atom_id res chain seq x y z
N MET A 1 -17.32 14.35 52.06
CA MET A 1 -17.59 14.18 50.62
C MET A 1 -16.68 14.96 49.68
N LYS A 2 -16.42 16.25 49.87
CA LYS A 2 -15.52 17.05 48.98
C LYS A 2 -14.10 16.50 48.86
N HIS A 3 -13.49 16.00 49.94
CA HIS A 3 -12.12 15.42 49.92
C HIS A 3 -12.06 14.03 49.24
N LEU A 4 -13.15 13.27 49.24
CA LEU A 4 -13.25 11.98 48.56
C LEU A 4 -13.33 12.16 47.03
N VAL A 5 -14.06 13.18 46.57
CA VAL A 5 -14.18 13.51 45.14
C VAL A 5 -12.86 14.01 44.56
N ILE A 6 -12.11 14.80 45.33
CA ILE A 6 -10.77 15.29 44.93
C ILE A 6 -9.76 14.13 44.87
N ALA A 7 -9.78 13.20 45.83
CA ALA A 7 -8.90 12.03 45.81
C ALA A 7 -9.20 11.09 44.64
N ILE A 8 -10.47 10.88 44.26
CA ILE A 8 -10.85 10.08 43.08
C ILE A 8 -10.45 10.80 41.78
N ALA A 9 -10.58 12.11 41.71
CA ALA A 9 -10.12 12.88 40.55
C ALA A 9 -8.59 12.82 40.38
N ILE A 10 -7.81 12.92 41.45
CA ILE A 10 -6.35 12.84 41.42
C ILE A 10 -5.86 11.43 41.06
N LEU A 11 -6.52 10.37 41.57
CA LEU A 11 -6.24 8.99 41.19
C LEU A 11 -6.60 8.69 39.73
N GLY A 12 -7.72 9.25 39.22
CA GLY A 12 -8.11 9.12 37.80
C GLY A 12 -7.13 9.84 36.87
N PHE A 13 -6.60 11.00 37.24
CA PHE A 13 -5.58 11.72 36.47
C PHE A 13 -4.22 10.99 36.51
N GLY A 14 -3.83 10.37 37.61
CA GLY A 14 -2.58 9.61 37.73
C GLY A 14 -2.58 8.34 36.87
N LEU A 15 -3.68 7.61 36.82
CA LEU A 15 -3.81 6.39 36.01
C LEU A 15 -3.86 6.69 34.51
N SER A 16 -4.55 7.74 34.08
CA SER A 16 -4.58 8.15 32.68
C SER A 16 -3.22 8.68 32.20
N SER A 17 -2.47 9.41 33.02
CA SER A 17 -1.13 9.90 32.68
C SER A 17 -0.11 8.73 32.56
N TYR A 18 -0.21 7.71 33.40
CA TYR A 18 0.68 6.54 33.34
C TYR A 18 0.41 5.68 32.11
N SER A 19 -0.86 5.43 31.77
CA SER A 19 -1.27 4.70 30.55
C SER A 19 -0.80 5.44 29.28
N GLN A 20 -0.96 6.74 29.22
CA GLN A 20 -0.54 7.55 28.08
C GLN A 20 0.97 7.60 27.91
N GLN A 21 1.75 7.62 28.98
CA GLN A 21 3.21 7.58 28.95
C GLN A 21 3.72 6.23 28.42
N THR A 22 3.07 5.12 28.81
CA THR A 22 3.41 3.78 28.34
C THR A 22 3.08 3.63 26.83
N THR A 23 1.94 4.13 26.37
CA THR A 23 1.55 4.08 24.98
C THR A 23 2.51 4.90 24.10
N ASN A 24 2.92 6.08 24.53
CA ASN A 24 3.88 6.91 23.79
C ASN A 24 5.25 6.23 23.64
N SER A 25 5.72 5.50 24.67
CA SER A 25 6.95 4.72 24.58
C SER A 25 6.83 3.61 23.54
N LEU A 26 5.71 2.86 23.53
CA LEU A 26 5.47 1.78 22.58
C LEU A 26 5.39 2.31 21.12
N LEU A 27 4.76 3.46 20.91
CA LEU A 27 4.72 4.09 19.58
C LEU A 27 6.10 4.59 19.13
N SER A 28 6.96 5.02 20.08
CA SER A 28 8.35 5.35 19.78
C SER A 28 9.12 4.13 19.28
N ASP A 29 8.99 2.99 19.97
CA ASP A 29 9.64 1.73 19.57
C ASP A 29 9.19 1.29 18.17
N LEU A 30 7.91 1.49 17.83
CA LEU A 30 7.40 1.21 16.49
C LEU A 30 8.00 2.17 15.44
N ASN A 31 8.10 3.45 15.75
CA ASN A 31 8.70 4.43 14.83
C ASN A 31 10.19 4.11 14.57
N ASP A 32 10.91 3.66 15.58
CA ASP A 32 12.29 3.18 15.45
C ASP A 32 12.36 1.93 14.56
N ALA A 33 11.44 0.98 14.74
CA ALA A 33 11.36 -0.20 13.90
C ALA A 33 11.02 0.16 12.43
N ILE A 34 10.12 1.12 12.21
CA ILE A 34 9.79 1.63 10.85
C ILE A 34 11.03 2.24 10.20
N THR A 35 11.81 2.99 10.95
CA THR A 35 13.05 3.62 10.45
C THR A 35 14.10 2.56 10.09
N GLN A 36 14.15 1.45 10.83
CA GLN A 36 15.05 0.33 10.60
C GLN A 36 14.53 -0.68 9.56
N ALA A 37 13.29 -0.55 9.10
CA ALA A 37 12.67 -1.50 8.18
C ALA A 37 13.53 -1.82 6.92
N PRO A 38 14.23 -0.86 6.28
CA PRO A 38 15.08 -1.16 5.13
C PRO A 38 16.15 -2.23 5.42
N GLN A 39 16.69 -2.29 6.63
CA GLN A 39 17.71 -3.29 7.01
C GLN A 39 17.16 -4.72 6.98
N TYR A 40 15.92 -4.91 7.44
CA TYR A 40 15.25 -6.21 7.41
C TYR A 40 14.86 -6.60 5.98
N ASP A 41 14.39 -5.62 5.19
CA ASP A 41 14.06 -5.82 3.79
C ASP A 41 15.31 -6.19 2.96
N ASP A 42 16.44 -5.55 3.21
CA ASP A 42 17.73 -5.85 2.58
C ASP A 42 18.23 -7.26 2.94
N ALA A 43 18.10 -7.65 4.22
CA ALA A 43 18.43 -9.01 4.65
C ALA A 43 17.56 -10.06 3.95
N LYS A 44 16.26 -9.78 3.82
CA LYS A 44 15.30 -10.61 3.06
C LYS A 44 15.68 -10.72 1.59
N LEU A 45 15.97 -9.60 0.95
CA LEU A 45 16.40 -9.54 -0.45
C LEU A 45 17.72 -10.28 -0.68
N LYS A 46 18.65 -10.23 0.28
CA LYS A 46 19.89 -11.00 0.24
C LYS A 46 19.61 -12.50 0.28
N SER A 47 18.78 -12.99 1.21
CA SER A 47 18.36 -14.41 1.27
C SER A 47 17.77 -14.87 -0.04
N ILE A 48 16.86 -14.07 -0.62
CA ILE A 48 16.27 -14.34 -1.94
C ILE A 48 17.31 -14.39 -3.04
N LYS A 49 18.28 -13.46 -3.04
CA LYS A 49 19.36 -13.42 -4.02
C LYS A 49 20.24 -14.66 -3.93
N ASP A 50 20.59 -15.06 -2.72
CA ASP A 50 21.43 -16.24 -2.47
C ASP A 50 20.74 -17.52 -2.98
N LEU A 51 19.45 -17.68 -2.73
CA LEU A 51 18.65 -18.78 -3.29
C LEU A 51 18.61 -18.76 -4.82
N LYS A 52 18.54 -17.59 -5.45
CA LYS A 52 18.58 -17.47 -6.92
C LYS A 52 19.96 -17.80 -7.49
N VAL A 53 21.03 -17.44 -6.81
CA VAL A 53 22.41 -17.82 -7.20
C VAL A 53 22.57 -19.35 -7.14
N VAL A 54 22.07 -19.96 -6.07
CA VAL A 54 22.06 -21.41 -5.88
C VAL A 54 21.29 -22.09 -7.02
N LEU A 55 20.13 -21.56 -7.41
CA LEU A 55 19.32 -22.06 -8.51
C LEU A 55 20.02 -21.97 -9.88
N ALA A 56 20.86 -20.97 -10.08
CA ALA A 56 21.57 -20.75 -11.36
C ALA A 56 22.77 -21.69 -11.58
N ARG A 57 23.19 -22.44 -10.56
CA ARG A 57 24.31 -23.39 -10.67
C ARG A 57 23.90 -24.59 -11.51
N LYS A 58 24.74 -24.93 -12.53
CA LYS A 58 24.45 -26.00 -13.48
C LYS A 58 24.63 -27.43 -12.91
N ASP A 59 25.40 -27.57 -11.84
CA ASP A 59 25.86 -28.88 -11.35
C ASP A 59 24.77 -29.73 -10.67
N ASN A 60 23.64 -29.12 -10.28
CA ASN A 60 22.52 -29.77 -9.58
C ASN A 60 21.15 -29.47 -10.17
N ASN A 61 21.00 -29.33 -11.48
CA ASN A 61 19.75 -28.89 -12.12
C ASN A 61 18.71 -30.03 -12.28
N THR A 62 18.53 -30.86 -11.26
CA THR A 62 17.47 -31.87 -11.23
C THR A 62 16.11 -31.23 -10.93
N ALA A 63 15.03 -31.90 -11.31
CA ALA A 63 13.68 -31.44 -11.01
C ALA A 63 13.43 -31.38 -9.50
N ASP A 64 13.95 -32.34 -8.71
CA ASP A 64 13.87 -32.33 -7.24
C ASP A 64 14.59 -31.12 -6.62
N TYR A 65 15.76 -30.80 -7.10
CA TYR A 65 16.51 -29.66 -6.64
C TYR A 65 15.78 -28.35 -6.95
N ARG A 66 15.26 -28.21 -8.19
CA ARG A 66 14.44 -27.04 -8.55
C ARG A 66 13.19 -26.95 -7.69
N PHE A 67 12.50 -28.07 -7.44
CA PHE A 67 11.33 -28.10 -6.57
C PHE A 67 11.67 -27.58 -5.17
N PHE A 68 12.76 -28.05 -4.57
CA PHE A 68 13.22 -27.60 -3.27
C PHE A 68 13.52 -26.09 -3.24
N VAL A 69 14.31 -25.61 -4.22
CA VAL A 69 14.69 -24.17 -4.25
C VAL A 69 13.48 -23.28 -4.55
N TYR A 70 12.56 -23.71 -5.42
CA TYR A 70 11.33 -22.96 -5.69
C TYR A 70 10.43 -22.90 -4.46
N SER A 71 10.35 -23.97 -3.66
CA SER A 71 9.62 -23.96 -2.39
C SER A 71 10.21 -22.92 -1.43
N ARG A 72 11.54 -22.88 -1.30
CA ARG A 72 12.23 -21.90 -0.47
C ARG A 72 12.01 -20.46 -0.96
N LEU A 73 12.12 -20.23 -2.26
CA LEU A 73 11.85 -18.92 -2.87
C LEU A 73 10.40 -18.50 -2.69
N TYR A 74 9.46 -19.45 -2.81
CA TYR A 74 8.06 -19.19 -2.49
C TYR A 74 7.88 -18.75 -1.03
N ASP A 75 8.49 -19.47 -0.08
CA ASP A 75 8.38 -19.16 1.35
C ASP A 75 8.96 -17.76 1.69
N GLU A 76 10.06 -17.38 1.03
CA GLU A 76 10.62 -16.03 1.17
C GLU A 76 9.68 -14.94 0.63
N TYR A 77 8.99 -15.21 -0.47
CA TYR A 77 8.14 -14.23 -1.15
C TYR A 77 6.70 -14.18 -0.64
N LYS A 78 6.14 -15.25 -0.05
CA LYS A 78 4.70 -15.36 0.26
C LYS A 78 4.16 -14.25 1.15
N ILE A 79 4.98 -13.71 2.05
CA ILE A 79 4.64 -12.59 2.95
C ILE A 79 5.27 -11.26 2.51
N PHE A 80 6.13 -11.29 1.47
CA PHE A 80 6.93 -10.15 1.03
C PHE A 80 6.46 -9.56 -0.29
N LYS A 81 6.21 -10.41 -1.33
CA LYS A 81 5.81 -9.94 -2.66
C LYS A 81 4.95 -10.97 -3.40
N TYR A 82 3.68 -10.67 -3.56
CA TYR A 82 2.68 -11.56 -4.15
C TYR A 82 3.05 -12.09 -5.54
N ASP A 83 3.35 -11.19 -6.51
CA ASP A 83 3.63 -11.59 -7.89
C ASP A 83 4.78 -12.59 -7.99
N SER A 84 5.82 -12.38 -7.17
CA SER A 84 6.96 -13.27 -7.11
C SER A 84 6.61 -14.61 -6.49
N ALA A 85 5.86 -14.60 -5.37
CA ALA A 85 5.39 -15.83 -4.73
C ALA A 85 4.50 -16.66 -5.67
N TYR A 86 3.58 -16.00 -6.37
CA TYR A 86 2.73 -16.65 -7.35
C TYR A 86 3.53 -17.25 -8.52
N ASN A 87 4.53 -16.52 -9.02
CA ASN A 87 5.40 -17.04 -10.07
C ASN A 87 6.18 -18.28 -9.60
N TYR A 88 6.71 -18.26 -8.36
CA TYR A 88 7.42 -19.43 -7.82
C TYR A 88 6.47 -20.59 -7.49
N SER A 89 5.23 -20.33 -7.09
CA SER A 89 4.25 -21.42 -6.93
C SER A 89 3.94 -22.13 -8.25
N LYS A 90 3.92 -21.40 -9.37
CA LYS A 90 3.76 -21.98 -10.71
C LYS A 90 4.97 -22.84 -11.09
N LYS A 91 6.18 -22.32 -10.91
CA LYS A 91 7.42 -23.06 -11.16
C LYS A 91 7.52 -24.30 -10.29
N LEU A 92 7.07 -24.21 -9.04
CA LEU A 92 6.98 -25.33 -8.12
C LEU A 92 6.05 -26.41 -8.66
N LEU A 93 4.89 -26.02 -9.18
CA LEU A 93 3.92 -26.93 -9.78
C LEU A 93 4.47 -27.59 -11.06
N GLU A 94 5.13 -26.82 -11.92
CA GLU A 94 5.80 -27.34 -13.12
C GLU A 94 6.88 -28.39 -12.77
N ALA A 95 7.70 -28.07 -11.76
CA ALA A 95 8.72 -29.02 -11.29
C ALA A 95 8.10 -30.30 -10.69
N ALA A 96 6.99 -30.16 -9.96
CA ALA A 96 6.24 -31.29 -9.41
C ALA A 96 5.69 -32.22 -10.51
N TYR A 97 5.17 -31.67 -11.61
CA TYR A 97 4.73 -32.45 -12.77
C TYR A 97 5.90 -33.17 -13.46
N GLN A 98 7.06 -32.50 -13.59
CA GLN A 98 8.25 -33.13 -14.15
C GLN A 98 8.74 -34.32 -13.31
N LEU A 99 8.51 -34.29 -12.00
CA LEU A 99 8.83 -35.38 -11.08
C LEU A 99 7.82 -36.52 -11.13
N ASN A 100 6.66 -36.30 -11.75
CA ASN A 100 5.53 -37.23 -11.76
C ASN A 100 5.12 -37.66 -10.32
N ASP A 101 5.26 -36.77 -9.37
CA ASP A 101 4.98 -36.98 -7.93
C ASP A 101 3.69 -36.25 -7.54
N GLN A 102 2.62 -37.02 -7.35
CA GLN A 102 1.29 -36.48 -7.05
C GLN A 102 1.26 -35.74 -5.71
N SER A 103 2.04 -36.17 -4.72
CA SER A 103 2.14 -35.48 -3.42
C SER A 103 2.76 -34.10 -3.59
N LYS A 104 3.84 -33.98 -4.37
CA LYS A 104 4.46 -32.68 -4.68
C LYS A 104 3.55 -31.79 -5.53
N VAL A 105 2.78 -32.34 -6.44
CA VAL A 105 1.77 -31.61 -7.23
C VAL A 105 0.71 -31.02 -6.30
N ASN A 106 0.18 -31.82 -5.37
CA ASN A 106 -0.81 -31.37 -4.41
C ASN A 106 -0.24 -30.30 -3.46
N TYR A 107 0.99 -30.49 -2.97
CA TYR A 107 1.70 -29.48 -2.19
C TYR A 107 1.84 -28.15 -2.96
N ALA A 108 2.27 -28.18 -4.20
CA ALA A 108 2.41 -26.99 -5.03
C ALA A 108 1.05 -26.27 -5.26
N LYS A 109 -0.02 -27.04 -5.47
CA LYS A 109 -1.39 -26.50 -5.57
C LYS A 109 -1.83 -25.82 -4.27
N MET A 110 -1.50 -26.37 -3.10
CA MET A 110 -1.77 -25.73 -1.81
C MET A 110 -1.05 -24.39 -1.69
N LYS A 111 0.24 -24.34 -2.05
CA LYS A 111 1.00 -23.07 -2.05
C LYS A 111 0.42 -22.04 -3.02
N GLN A 112 -0.06 -22.50 -4.17
CA GLN A 112 -0.76 -21.63 -5.13
C GLN A 112 -2.11 -21.15 -4.57
N GLY A 113 -2.89 -22.02 -3.97
CA GLY A 113 -4.14 -21.68 -3.30
C GLY A 113 -3.94 -20.66 -2.18
N PHE A 114 -2.91 -20.85 -1.34
CA PHE A 114 -2.57 -19.93 -0.27
C PHE A 114 -2.26 -18.52 -0.78
N ILE A 115 -1.40 -18.40 -1.80
CA ILE A 115 -1.00 -17.07 -2.29
C ILE A 115 -2.13 -16.36 -3.05
N LEU A 116 -2.99 -17.10 -3.73
CA LEU A 116 -4.19 -16.58 -4.37
C LEU A 116 -5.18 -16.05 -3.31
N LEU A 117 -5.37 -16.80 -2.23
CA LEU A 117 -6.21 -16.39 -1.11
C LEU A 117 -5.66 -15.12 -0.44
N SER A 118 -4.37 -15.08 -0.15
CA SER A 118 -3.70 -13.91 0.45
C SER A 118 -3.79 -12.65 -0.40
N SER A 119 -4.02 -12.77 -1.72
CA SER A 119 -4.24 -11.64 -2.62
C SER A 119 -5.72 -11.24 -2.78
N GLY A 120 -6.66 -12.01 -2.18
CA GLY A 120 -8.10 -11.81 -2.33
C GLY A 120 -8.70 -12.42 -3.61
N MET A 121 -7.99 -13.35 -4.24
CA MET A 121 -8.47 -14.10 -5.42
C MET A 121 -9.21 -15.36 -4.98
N PHE A 122 -10.37 -15.19 -4.34
CA PHE A 122 -11.13 -16.27 -3.70
C PHE A 122 -11.53 -17.39 -4.68
N LYS A 123 -11.99 -17.01 -5.87
CA LYS A 123 -12.43 -17.97 -6.89
C LYS A 123 -11.27 -18.86 -7.36
N GLU A 124 -10.16 -18.26 -7.71
CA GLU A 124 -8.97 -18.96 -8.19
C GLU A 124 -8.31 -19.79 -7.08
N ALA A 125 -8.33 -19.29 -5.84
CA ALA A 125 -7.86 -20.03 -4.68
C ALA A 125 -8.68 -21.31 -4.47
N TYR A 126 -10.02 -21.19 -4.48
CA TYR A 126 -10.90 -22.34 -4.35
C TYR A 126 -10.73 -23.35 -5.48
N ASP A 127 -10.65 -22.88 -6.73
CA ASP A 127 -10.46 -23.74 -7.89
C ASP A 127 -9.11 -24.48 -7.87
N SER A 128 -8.09 -23.89 -7.28
CA SER A 128 -6.81 -24.57 -7.04
C SER A 128 -6.94 -25.65 -5.96
N LEU A 129 -7.56 -25.30 -4.83
CA LEU A 129 -7.64 -26.16 -3.64
C LEU A 129 -8.59 -27.34 -3.83
N LYS A 130 -9.76 -27.16 -4.45
CA LYS A 130 -10.74 -28.24 -4.65
C LYS A 130 -10.25 -29.37 -5.57
N ARG A 131 -9.19 -29.12 -6.35
CA ARG A 131 -8.58 -30.14 -7.24
C ARG A 131 -7.49 -30.96 -6.56
N ILE A 132 -7.30 -30.81 -5.27
CA ILE A 132 -6.31 -31.55 -4.50
C ILE A 132 -6.87 -32.89 -4.08
N ASP A 133 -6.16 -33.96 -4.40
CA ASP A 133 -6.46 -35.28 -3.91
C ASP A 133 -5.82 -35.47 -2.53
N ILE A 134 -6.65 -35.47 -1.50
CA ILE A 134 -6.21 -35.54 -0.09
C ILE A 134 -5.65 -36.93 0.25
N SER A 135 -6.04 -37.98 -0.49
CA SER A 135 -5.62 -39.36 -0.21
C SER A 135 -4.09 -39.55 -0.30
N HIS A 136 -3.45 -38.76 -1.15
CA HIS A 136 -2.00 -38.81 -1.39
C HIS A 136 -1.20 -37.79 -0.53
N LEU A 137 -1.84 -37.13 0.44
CA LEU A 137 -1.16 -36.17 1.31
C LEU A 137 -0.64 -36.87 2.58
N SER A 138 0.55 -36.43 3.04
CA SER A 138 1.01 -36.74 4.41
C SER A 138 0.08 -36.09 5.45
N ASP A 139 0.10 -36.59 6.67
CA ASP A 139 -0.75 -36.04 7.75
C ASP A 139 -0.49 -34.55 7.99
N THR A 140 0.77 -34.11 7.96
CA THR A 140 1.12 -32.68 8.04
C THR A 140 0.51 -31.87 6.89
N SER A 141 0.55 -32.41 5.66
CA SER A 141 -0.03 -31.74 4.50
C SER A 141 -1.57 -31.75 4.52
N LYS A 142 -2.19 -32.79 5.12
CA LYS A 142 -3.64 -32.82 5.36
C LYS A 142 -4.05 -31.72 6.35
N ALA A 143 -3.30 -31.58 7.46
CA ALA A 143 -3.51 -30.52 8.42
C ALA A 143 -3.43 -29.15 7.75
N GLU A 144 -2.40 -28.90 6.96
CA GLU A 144 -2.22 -27.65 6.21
C GLU A 144 -3.39 -27.42 5.23
N TYR A 145 -3.79 -28.44 4.47
CA TYR A 145 -4.91 -28.33 3.53
C TYR A 145 -6.21 -27.95 4.23
N TYR A 146 -6.56 -28.65 5.28
CA TYR A 146 -7.80 -28.38 6.00
C TYR A 146 -7.79 -27.00 6.67
N SER A 147 -6.65 -26.59 7.22
CA SER A 147 -6.50 -25.23 7.79
C SER A 147 -6.58 -24.15 6.73
N LEU A 148 -6.03 -24.39 5.54
CA LEU A 148 -6.13 -23.46 4.42
C LEU A 148 -7.57 -23.33 3.89
N MET A 149 -8.32 -24.44 3.85
CA MET A 149 -9.74 -24.43 3.52
C MET A 149 -10.56 -23.70 4.58
N ALA A 150 -10.23 -23.87 5.85
CA ALA A 150 -10.88 -23.12 6.92
C ALA A 150 -10.60 -21.62 6.79
N ARG A 151 -9.36 -21.24 6.55
CA ARG A 151 -8.98 -19.84 6.28
C ARG A 151 -9.74 -19.28 5.08
N TYR A 152 -9.88 -20.05 4.01
CA TYR A 152 -10.66 -19.62 2.84
C TYR A 152 -12.09 -19.22 3.23
N TYR A 153 -12.78 -20.03 4.03
CA TYR A 153 -14.14 -19.73 4.45
C TYR A 153 -14.19 -18.57 5.47
N TYR A 154 -13.21 -18.44 6.36
CA TYR A 154 -13.15 -17.31 7.28
C TYR A 154 -12.86 -15.98 6.53
N ASP A 155 -11.95 -16.00 5.58
CA ASP A 155 -11.65 -14.82 4.76
C ASP A 155 -12.86 -14.41 3.90
N LEU A 156 -13.66 -15.37 3.41
CA LEU A 156 -14.96 -15.09 2.75
C LEU A 156 -15.97 -14.49 3.73
N ALA A 157 -16.09 -15.04 4.93
CA ALA A 157 -16.98 -14.52 5.95
C ALA A 157 -16.66 -13.06 6.30
N ASP A 158 -15.36 -12.73 6.38
CA ASP A 158 -14.88 -11.37 6.67
C ASP A 158 -15.05 -10.44 5.46
N TYR A 159 -14.94 -10.96 4.24
CA TYR A 159 -15.11 -10.20 3.02
C TYR A 159 -16.57 -9.83 2.77
N ASP A 160 -17.47 -10.82 2.83
CA ASP A 160 -18.89 -10.62 2.58
C ASP A 160 -19.54 -9.86 3.74
N ASN A 161 -19.17 -10.20 4.98
CA ASN A 161 -19.64 -9.58 6.22
C ASN A 161 -21.16 -9.31 6.22
N ASP A 162 -21.94 -10.29 5.76
CA ASP A 162 -23.40 -10.23 5.66
C ASP A 162 -24.09 -11.18 6.66
N ILE A 163 -25.38 -10.96 6.92
CA ILE A 163 -26.14 -11.70 7.92
C ILE A 163 -26.53 -13.12 7.46
N TYR A 164 -26.49 -13.42 6.18
CA TYR A 164 -26.94 -14.69 5.62
C TYR A 164 -25.80 -15.68 5.44
N HIS A 165 -24.70 -15.27 4.81
CA HIS A 165 -23.61 -16.15 4.42
C HIS A 165 -22.49 -16.23 5.46
N THR A 166 -22.22 -15.15 6.20
CA THR A 166 -21.16 -15.13 7.23
C THR A 166 -21.27 -16.27 8.24
N PRO A 167 -22.48 -16.58 8.80
CA PRO A 167 -22.61 -17.71 9.73
C PRO A 167 -22.33 -19.07 9.07
N GLU A 168 -22.76 -19.25 7.80
CA GLU A 168 -22.53 -20.49 7.05
C GLU A 168 -21.04 -20.69 6.76
N TYR A 169 -20.35 -19.63 6.32
CA TYR A 169 -18.91 -19.69 6.06
C TYR A 169 -18.11 -19.97 7.33
N ASN A 170 -18.45 -19.33 8.45
CA ASN A 170 -17.81 -19.60 9.73
C ASN A 170 -18.03 -21.07 10.16
N LYS A 171 -19.24 -21.61 9.96
CA LYS A 171 -19.54 -23.02 10.25
C LYS A 171 -18.69 -23.95 9.40
N LYS A 172 -18.62 -23.73 8.08
CA LYS A 172 -17.78 -24.53 7.17
C LYS A 172 -16.30 -24.45 7.54
N GLY A 173 -15.80 -23.25 7.87
CA GLY A 173 -14.44 -23.08 8.35
C GLY A 173 -14.17 -23.91 9.62
N ASN A 174 -15.11 -23.91 10.56
CA ASN A 174 -15.01 -24.71 11.77
C ASN A 174 -14.98 -26.23 11.48
N GLU A 175 -15.79 -26.72 10.55
CA GLU A 175 -15.82 -28.14 10.11
C GLU A 175 -14.48 -28.56 9.49
N TYR A 176 -13.88 -27.68 8.70
CA TYR A 176 -12.53 -27.93 8.16
C TYR A 176 -11.46 -27.94 9.26
N LEU A 177 -11.54 -27.08 10.26
CA LEU A 177 -10.61 -27.12 11.39
C LEU A 177 -10.78 -28.38 12.24
N ASP A 178 -12.01 -28.88 12.42
CA ASP A 178 -12.22 -30.17 13.10
C ASP A 178 -11.50 -31.31 12.38
N SER A 179 -11.50 -31.29 11.05
CA SER A 179 -10.73 -32.22 10.25
C SER A 179 -9.21 -32.01 10.40
N ALA A 180 -8.74 -30.76 10.45
CA ALA A 180 -7.33 -30.45 10.63
C ALA A 180 -6.77 -30.91 11.97
N PHE A 181 -7.56 -30.79 13.06
CA PHE A 181 -7.14 -31.15 14.42
C PHE A 181 -6.85 -32.65 14.61
N ASN A 182 -7.34 -33.51 13.73
CA ASN A 182 -6.98 -34.93 13.73
C ASN A 182 -5.51 -35.19 13.33
N TYR A 183 -4.85 -34.20 12.74
CA TYR A 183 -3.51 -34.33 12.17
C TYR A 183 -2.48 -33.40 12.83
N TYR A 184 -2.90 -32.47 13.69
CA TYR A 184 -2.01 -31.60 14.43
C TYR A 184 -1.57 -32.20 15.75
N ASP A 185 -0.33 -31.97 16.13
CA ASP A 185 0.11 -32.10 17.51
C ASP A 185 -0.50 -30.96 18.35
N THR A 186 -1.14 -31.32 19.48
CA THR A 186 -1.86 -30.38 20.35
C THR A 186 -0.96 -29.35 21.04
N THR A 187 0.34 -29.51 20.97
CA THR A 187 1.34 -28.59 21.53
C THR A 187 1.88 -27.59 20.51
N ASN A 188 1.66 -27.83 19.21
CA ASN A 188 2.16 -27.00 18.14
C ASN A 188 1.48 -25.64 18.12
N PHE A 189 2.22 -24.65 17.56
CA PHE A 189 1.72 -23.30 17.32
C PHE A 189 0.42 -23.32 16.49
N GLU A 190 0.42 -24.05 15.37
CA GLU A 190 -0.70 -24.12 14.44
C GLU A 190 -1.97 -24.65 15.10
N TYR A 191 -1.86 -25.73 15.90
CA TYR A 191 -3.00 -26.26 16.64
C TYR A 191 -3.61 -25.21 17.56
N LEU A 192 -2.80 -24.60 18.42
CA LEU A 192 -3.26 -23.61 19.37
C LEU A 192 -3.84 -22.37 18.68
N TYR A 193 -3.20 -21.92 17.61
CA TYR A 193 -3.62 -20.76 16.83
C TYR A 193 -4.98 -21.00 16.15
N PHE A 194 -5.12 -22.10 15.42
CA PHE A 194 -6.38 -22.44 14.76
C PHE A 194 -7.47 -22.81 15.76
N LYS A 195 -7.15 -23.37 16.91
CA LYS A 195 -8.08 -23.59 18.00
C LYS A 195 -8.63 -22.27 18.53
N GLY A 196 -7.75 -21.30 18.76
CA GLY A 196 -8.14 -19.95 19.15
C GLY A 196 -9.01 -19.26 18.08
N LEU A 197 -8.67 -19.38 16.79
CA LEU A 197 -9.49 -18.85 15.70
C LEU A 197 -10.88 -19.48 15.65
N LYS A 198 -10.98 -20.82 15.77
CA LYS A 198 -12.26 -21.52 15.83
C LYS A 198 -13.10 -21.04 17.00
N ASP A 199 -12.48 -20.85 18.16
CA ASP A 199 -13.17 -20.34 19.35
C ASP A 199 -13.71 -18.92 19.12
N ILE A 200 -12.96 -18.03 18.43
CA ILE A 200 -13.45 -16.69 18.03
C ILE A 200 -14.68 -16.84 17.12
N ARG A 201 -14.58 -17.66 16.06
CA ARG A 201 -15.65 -17.84 15.06
C ARG A 201 -16.89 -18.52 15.64
N SER A 202 -16.72 -19.26 16.73
CA SER A 202 -17.81 -19.87 17.52
C SER A 202 -18.31 -18.96 18.66
N ASN A 203 -17.87 -17.70 18.71
CA ASN A 203 -18.19 -16.72 19.75
C ASN A 203 -17.77 -17.14 21.17
N ASN A 204 -16.76 -18.02 21.29
CA ASN A 204 -16.20 -18.49 22.57
C ASN A 204 -14.87 -17.76 22.90
N ARG A 205 -14.95 -16.44 23.03
CA ARG A 205 -13.79 -15.56 23.28
C ARG A 205 -12.97 -15.92 24.53
N PRO A 206 -13.55 -16.36 25.66
CA PRO A 206 -12.75 -16.73 26.84
C PRO A 206 -11.78 -17.87 26.55
N HIS A 207 -12.18 -18.88 25.79
CA HIS A 207 -11.34 -20.01 25.41
C HIS A 207 -10.27 -19.57 24.37
N ALA A 208 -10.66 -18.74 23.39
CA ALA A 208 -9.71 -18.16 22.44
C ALA A 208 -8.59 -17.41 23.17
N LEU A 209 -8.94 -16.61 24.17
CA LEU A 209 -7.98 -15.84 24.97
C LEU A 209 -6.97 -16.74 25.69
N ILE A 210 -7.42 -17.89 26.22
CA ILE A 210 -6.54 -18.88 26.86
C ILE A 210 -5.53 -19.43 25.86
N ASN A 211 -5.98 -19.85 24.68
CA ASN A 211 -5.12 -20.41 23.65
C ASN A 211 -4.08 -19.39 23.15
N PHE A 212 -4.47 -18.16 22.83
CA PHE A 212 -3.53 -17.13 22.38
C PHE A 212 -2.57 -16.67 23.46
N LYS A 213 -3.00 -16.57 24.72
CA LYS A 213 -2.09 -16.29 25.85
C LYS A 213 -1.06 -17.40 26.03
N LYS A 214 -1.47 -18.68 25.88
CA LYS A 214 -0.56 -19.81 25.91
C LYS A 214 0.48 -19.73 24.82
N ILE A 215 0.09 -19.37 23.57
CA ILE A 215 1.06 -19.11 22.50
C ILE A 215 2.03 -18.00 22.91
N MET A 216 1.50 -16.82 23.30
CA MET A 216 2.31 -15.66 23.63
C MET A 216 3.26 -15.85 24.82
N SER A 217 3.06 -16.88 25.66
CA SER A 217 3.98 -17.25 26.74
C SER A 217 5.19 -18.07 26.27
N ASN A 218 5.20 -18.55 25.02
CA ASN A 218 6.35 -19.27 24.45
C ASN A 218 7.45 -18.27 24.04
N PRO A 219 8.66 -18.35 24.61
CA PRO A 219 9.76 -17.44 24.28
C PRO A 219 10.39 -17.67 22.91
N ASN A 220 10.11 -18.82 22.28
CA ASN A 220 10.74 -19.27 21.04
C ASN A 220 9.91 -18.97 19.78
N LEU A 221 8.89 -18.11 19.88
CA LEU A 221 8.09 -17.72 18.73
C LEU A 221 8.93 -16.96 17.70
N SER A 222 8.73 -17.29 16.43
CA SER A 222 9.22 -16.47 15.33
C SER A 222 8.50 -15.11 15.29
N TYR A 223 9.11 -14.11 14.67
CA TYR A 223 8.46 -12.80 14.50
C TYR A 223 7.12 -12.91 13.78
N HIS A 224 6.99 -13.80 12.80
CA HIS A 224 5.74 -14.02 12.09
C HIS A 224 4.64 -14.59 13.01
N GLU A 225 4.95 -15.56 13.85
CA GLU A 225 4.01 -16.13 14.83
C GLU A 225 3.60 -15.10 15.89
N ILE A 226 4.54 -14.26 16.33
CA ILE A 226 4.25 -13.13 17.23
C ILE A 226 3.26 -12.16 16.56
N ALA A 227 3.53 -11.78 15.30
CA ALA A 227 2.69 -10.85 14.56
C ALA A 227 1.26 -11.37 14.39
N LEU A 228 1.11 -12.62 13.92
CA LEU A 228 -0.19 -13.28 13.77
C LEU A 228 -0.96 -13.34 15.09
N THR A 229 -0.30 -13.84 16.13
CA THR A 229 -0.95 -14.06 17.43
C THR A 229 -1.34 -12.75 18.09
N ALA A 230 -0.43 -11.78 18.15
CA ALA A 230 -0.67 -10.50 18.79
C ALA A 230 -1.74 -9.68 18.03
N SER A 231 -1.73 -9.72 16.69
CA SER A 231 -2.76 -9.06 15.88
C SER A 231 -4.15 -9.68 16.13
N THR A 232 -4.27 -11.01 16.11
CA THR A 232 -5.55 -11.70 16.36
C THR A 232 -6.02 -11.50 17.80
N LEU A 233 -5.09 -11.55 18.76
CA LEU A 233 -5.42 -11.32 20.17
C LEU A 233 -5.90 -9.89 20.42
N SER A 234 -5.36 -8.91 19.69
CA SER A 234 -5.80 -7.51 19.78
C SER A 234 -7.28 -7.34 19.46
N ASP A 235 -7.80 -8.07 18.47
CA ASP A 235 -9.22 -7.98 18.08
C ASP A 235 -10.15 -8.41 19.23
N ILE A 236 -9.76 -9.40 20.04
CA ILE A 236 -10.52 -9.80 21.22
C ILE A 236 -10.56 -8.66 22.24
N TYR A 237 -9.41 -7.99 22.45
CA TYR A 237 -9.33 -6.87 23.40
C TYR A 237 -10.07 -5.62 22.90
N ILE A 238 -10.06 -5.35 21.58
CA ILE A 238 -10.87 -4.28 20.97
C ILE A 238 -12.36 -4.51 21.25
N GLN A 239 -12.84 -5.73 21.00
CA GLN A 239 -14.25 -6.08 21.21
C GLN A 239 -14.66 -6.06 22.70
N ASN A 240 -13.70 -6.27 23.60
CA ASN A 240 -13.91 -6.16 25.04
C ASN A 240 -13.74 -4.72 25.57
N GLY A 241 -13.47 -3.73 24.70
CA GLY A 241 -13.28 -2.33 25.09
C GLY A 241 -11.92 -2.03 25.74
N GLN A 242 -11.00 -2.99 25.76
CA GLN A 242 -9.67 -2.86 26.38
C GLN A 242 -8.65 -2.31 25.37
N ILE A 243 -8.86 -1.07 24.95
CA ILE A 243 -8.15 -0.45 23.82
C ILE A 243 -6.65 -0.30 24.06
N ASP A 244 -6.23 0.03 25.29
CA ASP A 244 -4.79 0.20 25.61
C ASP A 244 -4.03 -1.12 25.44
N THR A 245 -4.60 -2.23 25.91
CA THR A 245 -4.02 -3.57 25.72
C THR A 245 -3.98 -3.97 24.25
N ALA A 246 -5.06 -3.67 23.51
CA ALA A 246 -5.12 -3.92 22.09
C ALA A 246 -4.06 -3.11 21.32
N THR A 247 -3.88 -1.84 21.68
CA THR A 247 -2.85 -0.97 21.11
C THR A 247 -1.44 -1.54 21.34
N ALA A 248 -1.13 -1.95 22.56
CA ALA A 248 0.16 -2.56 22.87
C ALA A 248 0.42 -3.85 22.06
N LEU A 249 -0.60 -4.68 21.89
CA LEU A 249 -0.52 -5.91 21.09
C LEU A 249 -0.34 -5.59 19.58
N LEU A 250 -1.04 -4.60 19.06
CA LEU A 250 -0.90 -4.17 17.67
C LEU A 250 0.48 -3.57 17.39
N VAL A 251 1.01 -2.78 18.31
CA VAL A 251 2.40 -2.29 18.23
C VAL A 251 3.39 -3.46 18.19
N LYS A 252 3.23 -4.43 19.11
CA LYS A 252 4.08 -5.63 19.13
C LYS A 252 3.97 -6.42 17.82
N ALA A 253 2.77 -6.57 17.28
CA ALA A 253 2.52 -7.25 16.01
C ALA A 253 3.16 -6.47 14.83
N ALA A 254 2.99 -5.17 14.76
CA ALA A 254 3.55 -4.34 13.70
C ALA A 254 5.09 -4.33 13.71
N ILE A 255 5.71 -4.28 14.90
CA ILE A 255 7.18 -4.41 15.03
C ILE A 255 7.64 -5.78 14.56
N ALA A 256 6.91 -6.84 14.89
CA ALA A 256 7.23 -8.20 14.48
C ALA A 256 7.07 -8.39 12.95
N ASP A 257 6.02 -7.81 12.34
CA ASP A 257 5.85 -7.76 10.88
C ASP A 257 7.04 -7.07 10.20
N ILE A 258 7.47 -5.92 10.71
CA ILE A 258 8.63 -5.20 10.18
C ILE A 258 9.89 -6.05 10.26
N LYS A 259 10.17 -6.66 11.42
CA LYS A 259 11.37 -7.49 11.65
C LYS A 259 11.39 -8.77 10.80
N SER A 260 10.24 -9.29 10.40
CA SER A 260 10.12 -10.42 9.47
C SER A 260 10.00 -10.00 8.00
N SER A 261 10.04 -8.71 7.70
CA SER A 261 9.75 -8.15 6.36
C SER A 261 8.41 -8.60 5.81
N THR A 262 7.40 -8.75 6.68
CA THR A 262 6.02 -9.06 6.29
C THR A 262 5.34 -7.79 5.78
N LYS A 263 4.74 -7.87 4.57
CA LYS A 263 4.06 -6.74 3.92
C LYS A 263 2.53 -6.88 3.91
N GLU A 264 1.97 -7.75 4.77
CA GLU A 264 0.52 -7.98 4.86
C GLU A 264 -0.25 -6.88 5.61
N THR A 265 0.42 -6.02 6.36
CA THR A 265 -0.07 -4.72 6.90
C THR A 265 -1.25 -4.73 7.87
N ALA A 266 -1.80 -5.89 8.27
CA ALA A 266 -3.01 -5.94 9.09
C ALA A 266 -2.84 -5.22 10.45
N ALA A 267 -1.74 -5.48 11.15
CA ALA A 267 -1.49 -4.93 12.48
C ALA A 267 -1.33 -3.40 12.45
N ILE A 268 -0.50 -2.88 11.54
CA ILE A 268 -0.26 -1.44 11.45
C ILE A 268 -1.50 -0.68 10.95
N PHE A 269 -2.32 -1.29 10.09
CA PHE A 269 -3.60 -0.75 9.63
C PHE A 269 -4.61 -0.64 10.78
N ASN A 270 -4.79 -1.70 11.56
CA ASN A 270 -5.70 -1.71 12.71
C ASN A 270 -5.24 -0.71 13.78
N LEU A 271 -3.93 -0.63 14.02
CA LEU A 271 -3.35 0.38 14.92
C LEU A 271 -3.66 1.80 14.44
N ALA A 272 -3.44 2.09 13.16
CA ALA A 272 -3.76 3.39 12.58
C ALA A 272 -5.26 3.74 12.75
N SER A 273 -6.13 2.76 12.57
CA SER A 273 -7.59 2.92 12.74
C SER A 273 -7.97 3.24 14.19
N ILE A 274 -7.33 2.61 15.17
CA ILE A 274 -7.55 2.92 16.60
C ILE A 274 -7.06 4.33 16.92
N LEU A 275 -5.83 4.67 16.53
CA LEU A 275 -5.24 5.99 16.80
C LEU A 275 -6.05 7.11 16.14
N PHE A 276 -6.58 6.88 14.94
CA PHE A 276 -7.50 7.80 14.29
C PHE A 276 -8.75 8.06 15.13
N LYS A 277 -9.40 6.99 15.62
CA LYS A 277 -10.57 7.09 16.51
C LYS A 277 -10.25 7.80 17.83
N GLN A 278 -9.03 7.66 18.33
CA GLN A 278 -8.54 8.36 19.53
C GLN A 278 -8.12 9.81 19.26
N GLY A 279 -8.09 10.24 18.00
CA GLY A 279 -7.72 11.60 17.60
C GLY A 279 -6.22 11.84 17.45
N ASP A 280 -5.38 10.79 17.51
CA ASP A 280 -3.95 10.87 17.18
C ASP A 280 -3.77 10.80 15.66
N LEU A 281 -4.09 11.92 15.00
CA LEU A 281 -4.03 12.01 13.54
C LEU A 281 -2.60 11.90 12.99
N LYS A 282 -1.60 12.30 13.76
CA LYS A 282 -0.20 12.27 13.34
C LYS A 282 0.27 10.82 13.14
N ASN A 283 0.16 10.02 14.18
CA ASN A 283 0.59 8.62 14.12
C ASN A 283 -0.34 7.80 13.21
N ALA A 284 -1.65 8.06 13.24
CA ALA A 284 -2.60 7.42 12.33
C ALA A 284 -2.25 7.65 10.85
N SER A 285 -1.93 8.89 10.45
CA SER A 285 -1.51 9.21 9.08
C SER A 285 -0.21 8.50 8.69
N THR A 286 0.79 8.54 9.56
CA THR A 286 2.08 7.88 9.31
C THR A 286 1.92 6.38 9.12
N TYR A 287 1.13 5.74 9.97
CA TYR A 287 0.95 4.29 9.93
C TYR A 287 0.04 3.84 8.78
N ILE A 288 -0.96 4.62 8.41
CA ILE A 288 -1.79 4.30 7.25
C ILE A 288 -1.00 4.46 5.93
N GLU A 289 -0.16 5.50 5.81
CA GLU A 289 0.74 5.66 4.67
C GLU A 289 1.71 4.48 4.54
N ARG A 290 2.26 4.03 5.65
CA ARG A 290 3.11 2.83 5.69
C ARG A 290 2.32 1.59 5.24
N ALA A 291 1.12 1.39 5.75
CA ALA A 291 0.25 0.29 5.37
C ALA A 291 -0.07 0.31 3.86
N ILE A 292 -0.33 1.48 3.28
CA ILE A 292 -0.57 1.65 1.83
C ILE A 292 0.68 1.24 1.04
N ASN A 293 1.83 1.76 1.41
CA ASN A 293 3.10 1.50 0.71
C ASN A 293 3.44 0.01 0.74
N ASP A 294 3.31 -0.64 1.89
CA ASP A 294 3.56 -2.07 2.04
C ASP A 294 2.52 -2.91 1.27
N ALA A 295 1.22 -2.55 1.29
CA ALA A 295 0.17 -3.22 0.53
C ALA A 295 0.36 -3.09 -1.00
N VAL A 296 0.80 -1.92 -1.46
CA VAL A 296 1.12 -1.68 -2.88
C VAL A 296 2.35 -2.49 -3.29
N PHE A 297 3.39 -2.51 -2.47
CA PHE A 297 4.61 -3.28 -2.72
C PHE A 297 4.33 -4.79 -2.75
N TYR A 298 3.53 -5.28 -1.81
CA TYR A 298 3.11 -6.69 -1.74
C TYR A 298 2.30 -7.10 -2.96
N GLY A 299 1.37 -6.23 -3.40
CA GLY A 299 0.46 -6.50 -4.52
C GLY A 299 -0.89 -7.08 -4.11
N ALA A 300 -1.28 -7.04 -2.82
CA ALA A 300 -2.60 -7.47 -2.35
C ALA A 300 -3.68 -6.46 -2.73
N ARG A 301 -4.54 -6.84 -3.68
CA ARG A 301 -5.60 -5.95 -4.21
C ARG A 301 -6.65 -5.61 -3.15
N GLN A 302 -7.11 -6.61 -2.40
CA GLN A 302 -8.11 -6.43 -1.35
C GLN A 302 -7.59 -5.51 -0.24
N ARG A 303 -6.36 -5.73 0.24
CA ARG A 303 -5.73 -4.89 1.26
C ARG A 303 -5.58 -3.44 0.80
N LYS A 304 -5.15 -3.25 -0.44
CA LYS A 304 -5.05 -1.91 -1.03
C LYS A 304 -6.39 -1.18 -1.00
N VAL A 305 -7.49 -1.84 -1.33
CA VAL A 305 -8.83 -1.24 -1.28
C VAL A 305 -9.22 -0.89 0.16
N GLN A 306 -9.04 -1.82 1.11
CA GLN A 306 -9.36 -1.59 2.53
C GLN A 306 -8.56 -0.41 3.12
N VAL A 307 -7.25 -0.39 2.87
CA VAL A 307 -6.38 0.68 3.41
C VAL A 307 -6.68 2.02 2.73
N SER A 308 -6.93 2.01 1.41
CA SER A 308 -7.28 3.24 0.67
C SER A 308 -8.64 3.83 1.07
N ALA A 309 -9.54 3.06 1.66
CA ALA A 309 -10.83 3.56 2.13
C ALA A 309 -10.72 4.46 3.37
N ILE A 310 -9.70 4.23 4.23
CA ILE A 310 -9.52 5.02 5.47
C ILE A 310 -8.68 6.28 5.22
N LEU A 311 -7.75 6.25 4.26
CA LEU A 311 -6.89 7.40 3.98
C LEU A 311 -7.67 8.72 3.72
N PRO A 312 -8.74 8.74 2.89
CA PRO A 312 -9.51 9.96 2.67
C PRO A 312 -10.17 10.50 3.95
N LEU A 313 -10.55 9.61 4.89
CA LEU A 313 -11.13 10.00 6.16
C LEU A 313 -10.10 10.67 7.07
N ILE A 314 -8.89 10.12 7.14
CA ILE A 314 -7.77 10.70 7.90
C ILE A 314 -7.37 12.05 7.30
N GLU A 315 -7.20 12.12 5.98
CA GLU A 315 -6.84 13.36 5.30
C GLU A 315 -7.95 14.41 5.39
N GLY A 316 -9.23 13.98 5.29
CA GLY A 316 -10.38 14.87 5.51
C GLY A 316 -10.41 15.47 6.91
N GLU A 317 -10.17 14.67 7.95
CA GLU A 317 -10.10 15.15 9.33
C GLU A 317 -8.90 16.06 9.57
N LYS A 318 -7.76 15.76 8.95
CA LYS A 318 -6.58 16.62 8.94
C LYS A 318 -6.87 17.99 8.32
N ILE A 319 -7.53 17.98 7.16
CA ILE A 319 -7.96 19.19 6.47
C ILE A 319 -8.94 19.98 7.34
N ASN A 320 -9.96 19.32 7.90
CA ASN A 320 -10.92 19.93 8.80
C ASN A 320 -10.25 20.56 10.04
N ARG A 321 -9.26 19.88 10.62
CA ARG A 321 -8.48 20.43 11.74
C ARG A 321 -7.69 21.67 11.34
N VAL A 322 -7.01 21.62 10.20
CA VAL A 322 -6.27 22.77 9.66
C VAL A 322 -7.22 23.92 9.33
N GLU A 323 -8.38 23.63 8.72
CA GLU A 323 -9.41 24.63 8.45
C GLU A 323 -9.97 25.25 9.73
N ASN A 324 -10.25 24.45 10.75
CA ASN A 324 -10.72 24.93 12.04
C ASN A 324 -9.65 25.76 12.76
N GLN A 325 -8.37 25.33 12.71
CA GLN A 325 -7.27 26.14 13.22
C GLN A 325 -7.12 27.46 12.45
N LYS A 326 -7.24 27.41 11.12
CA LYS A 326 -7.24 28.60 10.26
C LYS A 326 -8.41 29.52 10.58
N LYS A 327 -9.63 28.99 10.76
CA LYS A 327 -10.81 29.77 11.20
C LYS A 327 -10.58 30.41 12.57
N THR A 328 -10.03 29.65 13.51
CA THR A 328 -9.70 30.16 14.85
C THR A 328 -8.64 31.27 14.80
N LEU A 329 -7.58 31.06 13.99
CA LEU A 329 -6.56 32.08 13.77
C LEU A 329 -7.12 33.34 13.08
N ILE A 330 -8.03 33.16 12.12
CA ILE A 330 -8.73 34.27 11.46
C ILE A 330 -9.60 35.00 12.47
N THR A 331 -10.29 34.26 13.34
CA THR A 331 -11.11 34.87 14.40
C THR A 331 -10.27 35.68 15.39
N TYR A 332 -9.13 35.11 15.86
CA TYR A 332 -8.20 35.86 16.72
C TYR A 332 -7.54 37.01 15.98
N SER A 333 -7.18 36.81 14.70
CA SER A 333 -6.65 37.88 13.84
C SER A 333 -7.68 38.99 13.64
N ALA A 334 -8.96 38.64 13.43
CA ALA A 334 -10.04 39.62 13.31
C ALA A 334 -10.27 40.40 14.63
N ILE A 335 -10.25 39.70 15.77
CA ILE A 335 -10.35 40.34 17.09
C ILE A 335 -9.13 41.25 17.35
N ALA A 336 -7.93 40.78 17.06
CA ALA A 336 -6.69 41.54 17.17
C ALA A 336 -6.70 42.76 16.23
N THR A 337 -7.22 42.57 15.01
CA THR A 337 -7.37 43.67 14.03
C THR A 337 -8.39 44.70 14.50
N LEU A 338 -9.54 44.28 15.08
CA LEU A 338 -10.53 45.18 15.68
C LEU A 338 -9.96 45.97 16.85
N LEU A 339 -9.18 45.30 17.72
CA LEU A 339 -8.49 45.99 18.82
C LEU A 339 -7.43 46.97 18.30
N LEU A 340 -6.74 46.60 17.22
CA LEU A 340 -5.74 47.48 16.58
C LEU A 340 -6.38 48.67 15.89
N ILE A 341 -7.53 48.47 15.24
CA ILE A 341 -8.34 49.57 14.67
C ILE A 341 -8.89 50.49 15.77
N ALA A 342 -9.35 49.91 16.90
CA ALA A 342 -9.78 50.67 18.06
C ALA A 342 -8.63 51.51 18.68
N LEU A 343 -7.42 50.90 18.73
CA LEU A 343 -6.22 51.60 19.22
C LEU A 343 -5.77 52.72 18.25
N VAL A 344 -5.81 52.44 16.94
CA VAL A 344 -5.49 53.43 15.90
C VAL A 344 -6.52 54.56 15.87
N THR A 345 -7.83 54.24 16.07
CA THR A 345 -8.86 55.27 16.20
C THR A 345 -8.67 56.12 17.47
N LEU A 346 -8.26 55.50 18.58
CA LEU A 346 -7.88 56.22 19.81
C LEU A 346 -6.65 57.13 19.59
N ILE A 347 -5.64 56.62 18.90
CA ILE A 347 -4.43 57.37 18.53
C ILE A 347 -4.75 58.49 17.54
N VAL A 348 -5.62 58.22 16.54
CA VAL A 348 -6.07 59.25 15.57
C VAL A 348 -6.93 60.33 16.23
N ILE A 349 -7.72 59.95 17.24
CA ILE A 349 -8.48 60.92 18.06
C ILE A 349 -7.53 61.80 18.90
N VAL A 350 -6.42 61.18 19.40
CA VAL A 350 -5.41 61.89 20.23
C VAL A 350 -4.43 62.71 19.39
N PHE A 351 -4.06 62.13 18.23
CA PHE A 351 -3.11 62.81 17.35
C PHE A 351 -3.75 63.16 16.00
N ARG A 352 -4.47 64.24 15.96
CA ARG A 352 -5.04 64.83 14.74
C ARG A 352 -3.97 65.21 13.69
N GLN A 353 -3.15 64.31 13.26
CA GLN A 353 -2.18 64.59 12.20
C GLN A 353 -2.27 63.63 11.02
N VAL A 354 -2.93 64.08 10.02
CA VAL A 354 -3.29 63.40 8.77
C VAL A 354 -2.10 63.01 7.87
N ALA A 355 -0.87 63.48 8.13
CA ALA A 355 0.24 63.34 7.18
C ALA A 355 0.87 61.93 7.13
N LYS A 356 0.67 61.07 8.14
CA LYS A 356 1.24 59.69 8.12
C LYS A 356 0.33 58.63 7.50
N LEU A 357 -0.94 58.94 7.30
CA LEU A 357 -1.92 58.00 6.76
C LEU A 357 -1.60 57.62 5.30
N LYS A 358 -1.19 58.56 4.45
CA LYS A 358 -0.88 58.30 3.03
C LYS A 358 0.34 57.40 2.80
N ALA A 359 1.30 57.36 3.73
CA ALA A 359 2.47 56.46 3.59
C ALA A 359 2.11 55.02 3.98
N ALA A 360 1.23 54.83 5.00
CA ALA A 360 0.79 53.49 5.40
C ALA A 360 -0.14 52.86 4.37
N GLU A 361 -0.99 53.65 3.71
CA GLU A 361 -1.91 53.18 2.65
C GLU A 361 -1.16 52.62 1.42
N LYS A 362 -0.05 53.25 0.99
CA LYS A 362 0.79 52.72 -0.09
C LYS A 362 1.46 51.38 0.24
N ILE A 363 1.85 51.19 1.50
CA ILE A 363 2.50 49.93 1.94
C ILE A 363 1.49 48.78 1.98
N ILE A 364 0.25 49.07 2.43
CA ILE A 364 -0.83 48.07 2.47
C ILE A 364 -1.27 47.66 1.06
N MET A 365 -1.36 48.60 0.11
CA MET A 365 -1.69 48.30 -1.27
C MET A 365 -0.62 47.42 -1.94
N ALA A 366 0.68 47.72 -1.69
CA ALA A 366 1.78 46.93 -2.23
C ALA A 366 1.80 45.51 -1.63
N ALA A 367 1.51 45.35 -0.34
CA ALA A 367 1.42 44.06 0.32
C ALA A 367 0.23 43.23 -0.16
N ASN A 368 -0.93 43.85 -0.37
CA ASN A 368 -2.12 43.17 -0.90
C ASN A 368 -1.94 42.74 -2.36
N ALA A 369 -1.28 43.56 -3.19
CA ALA A 369 -0.96 43.18 -4.57
C ALA A 369 -0.03 41.94 -4.63
N LYS A 370 0.97 41.90 -3.74
CA LYS A 370 1.89 40.75 -3.63
C LYS A 370 1.20 39.50 -3.08
N GLN A 371 0.29 39.67 -2.15
CA GLN A 371 -0.49 38.55 -1.59
C GLN A 371 -1.51 38.00 -2.59
N GLN A 372 -2.08 38.86 -3.43
CA GLN A 372 -2.98 38.46 -4.49
C GLN A 372 -2.24 37.67 -5.60
N GLU A 373 -0.99 38.04 -5.91
CA GLU A 373 -0.13 37.30 -6.83
C GLU A 373 0.23 35.90 -6.28
N ILE A 374 0.50 35.79 -4.97
CA ILE A 374 0.81 34.51 -4.33
C ILE A 374 -0.42 33.61 -4.29
N ASN A 375 -1.60 34.14 -3.98
CA ASN A 375 -2.84 33.37 -3.97
C ASN A 375 -3.24 32.85 -5.35
N THR A 376 -3.00 33.64 -6.41
CA THR A 376 -3.25 33.19 -7.80
C THR A 376 -2.34 32.01 -8.16
N LYS A 377 -1.05 32.11 -7.84
CA LYS A 377 -0.09 31.01 -8.08
C LYS A 377 -0.42 29.74 -7.29
N LEU A 378 -0.93 29.88 -6.08
CA LEU A 378 -1.33 28.75 -5.24
C LEU A 378 -2.60 28.06 -5.78
N LEU A 379 -3.56 28.83 -6.26
CA LEU A 379 -4.78 28.32 -6.90
C LEU A 379 -4.48 27.57 -8.20
N GLU A 380 -3.55 28.08 -9.01
CA GLU A 380 -3.10 27.42 -10.24
C GLU A 380 -2.41 26.09 -9.91
N ALA A 381 -1.52 26.07 -8.92
CA ALA A 381 -0.81 24.85 -8.51
C ALA A 381 -1.78 23.77 -7.95
N ASN A 382 -2.80 24.16 -7.21
CA ASN A 382 -3.83 23.26 -6.70
C ASN A 382 -4.72 22.69 -7.81
N LYS A 383 -5.09 23.51 -8.79
CA LYS A 383 -5.89 23.06 -9.95
C LYS A 383 -5.15 21.99 -10.76
N ILE A 384 -3.84 22.19 -11.00
CA ILE A 384 -2.99 21.22 -11.69
C ILE A 384 -2.91 19.89 -10.90
N LYS A 385 -2.76 19.99 -9.59
CA LYS A 385 -2.72 18.81 -8.70
C LYS A 385 -4.04 18.02 -8.74
N GLU A 386 -5.18 18.69 -8.71
CA GLU A 386 -6.51 18.05 -8.77
C GLU A 386 -6.77 17.36 -10.12
N GLU A 387 -6.41 18.00 -11.22
CA GLU A 387 -6.51 17.38 -12.55
C GLU A 387 -5.60 16.15 -12.68
N TYR A 388 -4.39 16.20 -12.09
CA TYR A 388 -3.46 15.08 -12.08
C TYR A 388 -3.98 13.88 -11.27
N ILE A 389 -4.55 14.13 -10.09
CA ILE A 389 -5.17 13.09 -9.25
C ILE A 389 -6.38 12.46 -9.96
N GLY A 390 -7.25 13.29 -10.55
CA GLY A 390 -8.40 12.81 -11.32
C GLY A 390 -7.99 11.90 -12.48
N TYR A 391 -6.91 12.24 -13.14
CA TYR A 391 -6.35 11.43 -14.23
C TYR A 391 -5.79 10.08 -13.75
N PHE A 392 -5.03 10.08 -12.65
CA PHE A 392 -4.49 8.85 -12.08
C PHE A 392 -5.60 7.83 -11.73
N PHE A 393 -6.68 8.31 -11.14
CA PHE A 393 -7.83 7.46 -10.81
C PHE A 393 -8.58 6.96 -12.05
N ASN A 394 -8.78 7.82 -13.06
CA ASN A 394 -9.42 7.41 -14.31
C ASN A 394 -8.61 6.37 -15.09
N GLY A 395 -7.29 6.57 -15.18
CA GLY A 395 -6.37 5.61 -15.82
C GLY A 395 -6.38 4.25 -15.13
N ASN A 396 -6.35 4.24 -13.80
CA ASN A 396 -6.46 3.01 -13.03
C ASN A 396 -7.82 2.32 -13.20
N SER A 397 -8.93 3.07 -13.23
CA SER A 397 -10.28 2.54 -13.43
C SER A 397 -10.42 1.86 -14.82
N GLU A 398 -9.83 2.45 -15.84
CA GLU A 398 -9.83 1.88 -17.20
C GLU A 398 -9.03 0.58 -17.27
N PHE A 399 -7.88 0.54 -16.60
CA PHE A 399 -7.05 -0.66 -16.46
C PHE A 399 -7.79 -1.78 -15.69
N PHE A 400 -8.44 -1.46 -14.57
CA PHE A 400 -9.27 -2.43 -13.82
C PHE A 400 -10.43 -2.97 -14.67
N THR A 401 -11.10 -2.12 -15.46
CA THR A 401 -12.17 -2.54 -16.35
C THR A 401 -11.67 -3.52 -17.42
N LYS A 402 -10.46 -3.31 -17.95
CA LYS A 402 -9.84 -4.25 -18.91
C LYS A 402 -9.53 -5.60 -18.25
N ILE A 403 -8.97 -5.59 -17.04
CA ILE A 403 -8.70 -6.80 -16.26
C ILE A 403 -10.00 -7.56 -15.93
N GLU A 404 -11.05 -6.84 -15.54
CA GLU A 404 -12.36 -7.46 -15.23
C GLU A 404 -12.97 -8.11 -16.47
N ARG A 405 -12.90 -7.47 -17.62
CA ARG A 405 -13.35 -8.05 -18.90
C ARG A 405 -12.53 -9.29 -19.25
N PHE A 406 -11.22 -9.23 -19.12
CA PHE A 406 -10.35 -10.38 -19.35
C PHE A 406 -10.70 -11.54 -18.41
N LYS A 407 -10.86 -11.26 -17.11
CA LYS A 407 -11.30 -12.23 -16.10
C LYS A 407 -12.62 -12.88 -16.51
N LYS A 408 -13.66 -12.09 -16.84
CA LYS A 408 -14.96 -12.60 -17.30
C LYS A 408 -14.83 -13.49 -18.55
N SER A 409 -13.98 -13.08 -19.50
CA SER A 409 -13.74 -13.88 -20.71
C SER A 409 -13.08 -15.22 -20.39
N VAL A 410 -12.13 -15.25 -19.48
CA VAL A 410 -11.49 -16.49 -19.02
C VAL A 410 -12.47 -17.37 -18.23
N GLU A 411 -13.23 -16.80 -17.29
CA GLU A 411 -14.27 -17.50 -16.51
C GLU A 411 -15.33 -18.15 -17.43
N GLN A 412 -15.78 -17.42 -18.45
CA GLN A 412 -16.71 -17.95 -19.45
C GLN A 412 -16.13 -19.15 -20.20
N LYS A 413 -14.87 -19.05 -20.63
CA LYS A 413 -14.21 -20.16 -21.36
C LYS A 413 -13.94 -21.36 -20.46
N ILE A 414 -13.68 -21.15 -19.19
CA ILE A 414 -13.58 -22.22 -18.18
C ILE A 414 -14.94 -22.92 -18.02
N ALA A 415 -16.04 -22.15 -17.90
CA ALA A 415 -17.40 -22.71 -17.80
C ALA A 415 -17.79 -23.52 -19.06
N GLU A 416 -17.36 -23.07 -20.24
CA GLU A 416 -17.55 -23.74 -21.52
C GLU A 416 -16.60 -24.93 -21.73
N ARG A 417 -15.68 -25.24 -20.78
CA ARG A 417 -14.63 -26.29 -20.85
C ARG A 417 -13.70 -26.18 -22.06
N LYS A 418 -13.51 -24.98 -22.57
CA LYS A 418 -12.69 -24.72 -23.77
C LYS A 418 -11.25 -24.31 -23.40
N LEU A 419 -10.47 -25.27 -22.91
CA LEU A 419 -9.09 -25.06 -22.43
C LEU A 419 -8.16 -24.46 -23.49
N GLU A 420 -8.30 -24.86 -24.75
CA GLU A 420 -7.50 -24.33 -25.86
C GLU A 420 -7.81 -22.85 -26.12
N GLU A 421 -9.07 -22.44 -25.97
CA GLU A 421 -9.46 -21.05 -26.15
C GLU A 421 -8.96 -20.15 -24.99
N ILE A 422 -8.78 -20.72 -23.78
CA ILE A 422 -8.16 -19.99 -22.65
C ILE A 422 -6.70 -19.73 -22.95
N LYS A 423 -5.98 -20.76 -23.44
CA LYS A 423 -4.58 -20.64 -23.85
C LYS A 423 -4.40 -19.58 -24.95
N PHE A 424 -5.34 -19.54 -25.89
CA PHE A 424 -5.42 -18.51 -26.94
C PHE A 424 -5.67 -17.12 -26.35
N LEU A 425 -6.61 -16.98 -25.42
CA LEU A 425 -6.90 -15.70 -24.75
C LEU A 425 -5.68 -15.17 -23.97
N VAL A 426 -5.01 -16.05 -23.24
CA VAL A 426 -3.79 -15.69 -22.47
C VAL A 426 -2.65 -15.31 -23.41
N ASN A 427 -2.43 -16.07 -24.48
CA ASN A 427 -1.36 -15.81 -25.46
C ASN A 427 -1.66 -14.57 -26.34
N ASN A 428 -2.92 -14.19 -26.48
CA ASN A 428 -3.34 -13.01 -27.24
C ASN A 428 -3.33 -11.70 -26.42
N ILE A 429 -3.00 -11.76 -25.12
CA ILE A 429 -2.71 -10.52 -24.39
C ILE A 429 -1.46 -9.90 -25.00
N ASN A 430 -1.66 -8.95 -25.84
CA ASN A 430 -0.57 -8.17 -26.42
C ASN A 430 -0.11 -7.10 -25.42
N LEU A 431 0.71 -7.54 -24.46
CA LEU A 431 1.29 -6.62 -23.44
C LEU A 431 1.96 -5.40 -24.07
N LYS A 432 2.57 -5.58 -25.26
CA LYS A 432 3.18 -4.47 -25.99
C LYS A 432 2.14 -3.44 -26.40
N LYS A 433 0.98 -3.89 -26.89
CA LYS A 433 -0.12 -2.99 -27.28
C LYS A 433 -0.72 -2.27 -26.07
N GLU A 434 -0.91 -2.97 -24.95
CA GLU A 434 -1.43 -2.35 -23.72
C GLU A 434 -0.48 -1.26 -23.19
N LYS A 435 0.82 -1.50 -23.27
CA LYS A 435 1.84 -0.52 -22.89
C LYS A 435 1.86 0.69 -23.82
N GLU A 436 1.76 0.46 -25.12
CA GLU A 436 1.66 1.52 -26.11
C GLU A 436 0.40 2.39 -25.86
N GLU A 437 -0.72 1.79 -25.47
CA GLU A 437 -1.93 2.52 -25.08
C GLU A 437 -1.71 3.36 -23.82
N LEU A 438 -1.03 2.81 -22.83
CA LEU A 438 -0.71 3.52 -21.58
C LEU A 438 0.18 4.74 -21.84
N LEU A 439 1.22 4.58 -22.67
CA LEU A 439 2.07 5.70 -23.08
C LEU A 439 1.29 6.73 -23.92
N LYS A 440 0.43 6.28 -24.80
CA LYS A 440 -0.42 7.18 -25.60
C LYS A 440 -1.43 7.96 -24.75
N ASN A 441 -1.93 7.34 -23.68
CA ASN A 441 -2.77 8.03 -22.70
C ASN A 441 -1.99 9.05 -21.89
N PHE A 442 -0.76 8.71 -21.48
CA PHE A 442 0.16 9.68 -20.88
C PHE A 442 0.39 10.88 -21.81
N ASP A 443 0.72 10.63 -23.08
CA ASP A 443 0.97 11.68 -24.07
C ASP A 443 -0.22 12.64 -24.20
N LYS A 444 -1.43 12.10 -24.30
CA LYS A 444 -2.68 12.90 -24.41
C LYS A 444 -2.87 13.83 -23.23
N VAL A 445 -2.63 13.34 -22.02
CA VAL A 445 -2.83 14.12 -20.81
C VAL A 445 -1.73 15.13 -20.63
N PHE A 446 -0.51 14.72 -20.90
CA PHE A 446 0.61 15.64 -20.87
C PHE A 446 0.39 16.82 -21.84
N LEU A 447 -0.02 16.54 -23.07
CA LEU A 447 -0.30 17.60 -24.06
C LEU A 447 -1.57 18.41 -23.74
N LYS A 448 -2.52 17.86 -22.98
CA LYS A 448 -3.63 18.65 -22.45
C LYS A 448 -3.18 19.64 -21.37
N LEU A 449 -2.22 19.25 -20.53
CA LEU A 449 -1.63 20.12 -19.51
C LEU A 449 -0.63 21.11 -20.11
N PHE A 450 0.07 20.72 -21.15
CA PHE A 450 1.12 21.49 -21.84
C PHE A 450 0.89 21.50 -23.36
N PRO A 451 -0.15 22.19 -23.86
CA PRO A 451 -0.48 22.16 -25.29
C PRO A 451 0.62 22.67 -26.20
N ASN A 452 1.39 23.64 -25.73
CA ASN A 452 2.48 24.25 -26.49
C ASN A 452 3.83 23.55 -26.30
N PHE A 453 3.88 22.40 -25.57
CA PHE A 453 5.14 21.75 -25.21
C PHE A 453 6.00 21.43 -26.42
N ILE A 454 5.42 20.89 -27.49
CA ILE A 454 6.17 20.48 -28.69
C ILE A 454 6.75 21.69 -29.38
N ASP A 455 5.98 22.77 -29.50
CA ASP A 455 6.42 24.01 -30.17
C ASP A 455 7.52 24.72 -29.36
N GLU A 456 7.32 24.84 -28.02
CA GLU A 456 8.31 25.45 -27.14
C GLU A 456 9.57 24.58 -27.00
N PHE A 457 9.43 23.25 -27.02
CA PHE A 457 10.57 22.34 -27.07
C PHE A 457 11.34 22.49 -28.36
N ASN A 458 10.67 22.51 -29.51
CA ASN A 458 11.28 22.67 -30.81
C ASN A 458 11.91 24.06 -31.01
N ALA A 459 11.45 25.09 -30.31
CA ALA A 459 12.07 26.40 -30.30
C ALA A 459 13.50 26.42 -29.70
N LEU A 460 13.88 25.36 -28.97
CA LEU A 460 15.23 25.20 -28.41
C LEU A 460 16.24 24.64 -29.43
N PHE A 461 15.84 24.35 -30.67
CA PHE A 461 16.65 23.70 -31.70
C PHE A 461 16.68 24.49 -33.00
N ALA A 462 17.76 24.28 -33.77
CA ALA A 462 17.83 24.76 -35.15
C ALA A 462 16.78 24.02 -36.03
N GLU A 463 16.38 24.62 -37.15
CA GLU A 463 15.28 24.11 -37.99
C GLU A 463 15.51 22.66 -38.47
N GLU A 464 16.75 22.29 -38.72
CA GLU A 464 17.18 20.96 -39.17
C GLU A 464 17.14 19.89 -38.05
N ASP A 465 17.27 20.31 -36.79
CA ASP A 465 17.28 19.43 -35.61
C ASP A 465 15.93 19.34 -34.89
N LYS A 466 14.92 20.08 -35.32
CA LYS A 466 13.57 20.02 -34.78
C LYS A 466 12.97 18.63 -34.88
N ILE A 467 12.35 18.20 -33.81
CA ILE A 467 11.68 16.89 -33.78
C ILE A 467 10.42 16.95 -34.64
N LYS A 468 10.35 16.06 -35.64
CA LYS A 468 9.16 15.83 -36.48
C LYS A 468 8.52 14.52 -36.06
N LEU A 469 7.27 14.58 -35.63
CA LEU A 469 6.49 13.42 -35.25
C LEU A 469 5.96 12.69 -36.49
N LYS A 470 5.82 11.39 -36.41
CA LYS A 470 5.17 10.58 -37.46
C LYS A 470 3.66 10.72 -37.38
N ASP A 471 2.96 10.38 -38.47
CA ASP A 471 1.50 10.38 -38.49
C ASP A 471 0.94 9.51 -37.33
N ASN A 472 0.02 10.08 -36.54
CA ASN A 472 -0.58 9.50 -35.34
C ASN A 472 0.31 9.35 -34.09
N GLU A 473 1.53 9.87 -34.07
CA GLU A 473 2.40 9.92 -32.89
C GLU A 473 2.18 11.25 -32.16
N LEU A 474 1.79 11.17 -30.87
CA LEU A 474 1.60 12.36 -30.03
C LEU A 474 2.91 12.87 -29.47
N LEU A 475 3.73 11.96 -28.91
CA LEU A 475 5.08 12.21 -28.47
C LEU A 475 5.95 11.01 -28.87
N ASN A 476 7.17 11.27 -29.34
CA ASN A 476 8.19 10.23 -29.52
C ASN A 476 8.95 9.98 -28.20
N THR A 477 9.87 9.03 -28.20
CA THR A 477 10.67 8.68 -27.01
C THR A 477 11.45 9.88 -26.48
N ASP A 478 12.05 10.69 -27.35
CA ASP A 478 12.80 11.88 -26.95
C ASP A 478 11.90 12.86 -26.19
N LEU A 479 10.75 13.20 -26.76
CA LEU A 479 9.79 14.11 -26.14
C LEU A 479 9.19 13.56 -24.85
N ARG A 480 8.93 12.25 -24.76
CA ARG A 480 8.43 11.62 -23.52
C ARG A 480 9.44 11.72 -22.38
N ILE A 481 10.73 11.57 -22.65
CA ILE A 481 11.78 11.74 -21.65
C ILE A 481 11.70 13.15 -21.07
N PHE A 482 11.63 14.17 -21.93
CA PHE A 482 11.58 15.56 -21.46
C PHE A 482 10.21 15.96 -20.93
N ALA A 483 9.13 15.31 -21.36
CA ALA A 483 7.81 15.44 -20.76
C ALA A 483 7.80 14.93 -19.30
N LEU A 484 8.44 13.81 -19.03
CA LEU A 484 8.60 13.29 -17.67
C LEU A 484 9.45 14.24 -16.81
N ILE A 485 10.52 14.81 -17.36
CA ILE A 485 11.32 15.83 -16.67
C ILE A 485 10.46 17.07 -16.36
N ARG A 486 9.65 17.53 -17.33
CA ARG A 486 8.72 18.65 -17.11
C ARG A 486 7.70 18.39 -16.01
N MET A 487 7.30 17.14 -15.84
CA MET A 487 6.45 16.67 -14.73
C MET A 487 7.20 16.50 -13.41
N GLY A 488 8.51 16.82 -13.36
CA GLY A 488 9.32 16.75 -12.14
C GLY A 488 9.97 15.38 -11.89
N ILE A 489 9.96 14.48 -12.86
CA ILE A 489 10.63 13.17 -12.76
C ILE A 489 12.03 13.31 -13.39
N HIS A 490 13.01 13.72 -12.58
CA HIS A 490 14.38 13.95 -13.06
C HIS A 490 15.26 12.70 -12.98
N ASP A 491 14.84 11.72 -12.19
CA ASP A 491 15.58 10.48 -11.95
C ASP A 491 15.57 9.57 -13.19
N ASN A 492 16.77 9.33 -13.74
CA ASN A 492 16.95 8.54 -14.95
C ASN A 492 16.55 7.06 -14.76
N GLU A 493 16.65 6.52 -13.55
CA GLU A 493 16.19 5.15 -13.24
C GLU A 493 14.67 5.06 -13.33
N LYS A 494 13.96 6.03 -12.76
CA LYS A 494 12.50 6.12 -12.84
C LYS A 494 12.04 6.33 -14.28
N ILE A 495 12.69 7.21 -15.04
CA ILE A 495 12.39 7.43 -16.46
C ILE A 495 12.61 6.14 -17.25
N ALA A 496 13.71 5.44 -17.00
CA ALA A 496 14.03 4.16 -17.63
C ALA A 496 12.97 3.10 -17.31
N GLN A 497 12.54 3.00 -16.06
CA GLN A 497 11.50 2.08 -15.64
C GLN A 497 10.14 2.39 -16.29
N ILE A 498 9.75 3.67 -16.35
CA ILE A 498 8.47 4.10 -16.95
C ILE A 498 8.46 3.82 -18.46
N LEU A 499 9.56 4.11 -19.15
CA LEU A 499 9.68 3.96 -20.61
C LEU A 499 10.20 2.58 -21.02
N GLU A 500 10.57 1.71 -20.05
CA GLU A 500 11.14 0.37 -20.26
C GLU A 500 12.43 0.35 -21.12
N TYR A 501 13.26 1.33 -20.88
CA TYR A 501 14.62 1.37 -21.46
C TYR A 501 15.67 1.08 -20.37
N SER A 502 16.89 0.79 -20.80
CA SER A 502 18.02 0.81 -19.87
C SER A 502 18.34 2.25 -19.46
N VAL A 503 18.86 2.44 -18.24
CA VAL A 503 19.33 3.76 -17.78
C VAL A 503 20.34 4.37 -18.75
N ASN A 504 21.23 3.52 -19.30
CA ASN A 504 22.21 3.95 -20.31
C ASN A 504 21.54 4.45 -21.58
N THR A 505 20.44 3.83 -21.99
CA THR A 505 19.66 4.27 -23.14
C THR A 505 19.07 5.67 -22.90
N ILE A 506 18.46 5.89 -21.74
CA ILE A 506 17.90 7.21 -21.36
C ILE A 506 19.01 8.27 -21.36
N ASN A 507 20.15 7.96 -20.74
CA ASN A 507 21.30 8.88 -20.76
C ASN A 507 21.75 9.24 -22.18
N THR A 508 21.80 8.25 -23.07
CA THR A 508 22.16 8.44 -24.47
C THR A 508 21.17 9.36 -25.17
N TYR A 509 19.87 9.15 -25.01
CA TYR A 509 18.83 10.01 -25.57
C TYR A 509 18.95 11.44 -25.03
N LYS A 510 19.04 11.61 -23.70
CA LYS A 510 19.18 12.94 -23.08
C LYS A 510 20.40 13.68 -23.59
N THR A 511 21.56 13.00 -23.61
CA THR A 511 22.81 13.62 -24.09
C THR A 511 22.73 13.97 -25.57
N LYS A 512 22.18 13.09 -26.40
CA LYS A 512 21.98 13.33 -27.83
C LYS A 512 21.13 14.57 -28.09
N ILE A 513 20.02 14.70 -27.38
CA ILE A 513 19.08 15.82 -27.51
C ILE A 513 19.73 17.11 -27.00
N LYS A 514 20.33 17.09 -25.81
CA LYS A 514 21.02 18.28 -25.25
C LYS A 514 22.11 18.81 -26.19
N ASN A 515 22.91 17.93 -26.78
CA ASN A 515 24.00 18.31 -27.68
C ASN A 515 23.51 18.90 -29.00
N LYS A 516 22.24 18.72 -29.37
CA LYS A 516 21.62 19.28 -30.58
C LYS A 516 20.93 20.62 -30.31
N SER A 517 20.72 20.96 -29.05
CA SER A 517 20.02 22.18 -28.69
C SER A 517 20.91 23.42 -28.84
N LEU A 518 20.27 24.56 -29.05
CA LEU A 518 20.90 25.88 -29.06
C LEU A 518 21.18 26.39 -27.64
N VAL A 519 20.67 25.68 -26.61
CA VAL A 519 20.82 26.07 -25.21
C VAL A 519 21.98 25.27 -24.59
N PRO A 520 22.79 25.87 -23.70
CA PRO A 520 23.82 25.15 -22.95
C PRO A 520 23.25 23.93 -22.23
N ASN A 521 24.00 22.82 -22.21
CA ASN A 521 23.54 21.55 -21.64
C ASN A 521 23.09 21.65 -20.17
N GLU A 522 23.71 22.57 -19.41
CA GLU A 522 23.39 22.83 -18.00
C GLU A 522 22.02 23.49 -17.84
N ASP A 523 21.64 24.37 -18.75
CA ASP A 523 20.40 25.14 -18.71
C ASP A 523 19.22 24.43 -19.40
N PHE A 524 19.48 23.40 -20.19
CA PHE A 524 18.47 22.78 -21.04
C PHE A 524 17.27 22.25 -20.25
N GLU A 525 17.50 21.49 -19.16
CA GLU A 525 16.42 21.00 -18.34
C GLU A 525 15.67 22.12 -17.61
N HIS A 526 16.34 23.20 -17.24
CA HIS A 526 15.71 24.41 -16.70
C HIS A 526 14.75 25.04 -17.72
N ARG A 527 15.13 25.14 -18.97
CA ARG A 527 14.24 25.64 -20.02
C ARG A 527 13.02 24.74 -20.24
N ILE A 528 13.22 23.43 -20.14
CA ILE A 528 12.09 22.49 -20.20
C ILE A 528 11.14 22.70 -19.01
N MET A 529 11.66 22.95 -17.80
CA MET A 529 10.85 23.22 -16.61
C MET A 529 10.09 24.55 -16.69
N ASP A 530 10.58 25.51 -17.48
CA ASP A 530 9.95 26.82 -17.67
C ASP A 530 8.77 26.80 -18.67
N ILE A 531 8.58 25.71 -19.43
CA ILE A 531 7.45 25.57 -20.37
C ILE A 531 6.14 25.67 -19.59
N LYS A 532 5.31 26.63 -19.94
CA LYS A 532 4.10 26.96 -19.16
C LYS A 532 2.96 25.96 -19.40
N THR A 533 2.16 25.78 -18.35
CA THR A 533 0.83 25.18 -18.47
C THR A 533 -0.15 26.23 -19.03
N VAL A 534 -1.27 25.78 -19.58
CA VAL A 534 -2.38 26.68 -19.99
C VAL A 534 -3.08 27.23 -18.77
#